data_3554ffdc5e35ff8807f94bc674938f18
#
_entry.id   3554ffdc5e35ff8807f94bc674938f18
#
_cell.length_a   1.000
_cell.length_b   1.000
_cell.length_c   1.000
_cell.angle_alpha   90.00
_cell.angle_beta   90.00
_cell.angle_gamma   90.00
#
_symmetry.space_group_name_H-M   'P 1'
#
loop_
_entity.id
_entity.type
_entity.pdbx_description
1 polymer ?
#
loop_
_entity_poly.entity_id
_entity_poly.type
_entity_poly.pdbx_seq_one_letter_code
_entity_poly.pdbx_strand_id
1 'polypeptide(L)'
;PVLNILGDKIHHIGAFGSGMSVKVLNNFVASCSVVAVRHVISEAKNLNITTNQLLNILNCSSGQTWFSENLDNIDWAKESYTTDNTIAILEKDVKSYLDGLANSNALTNDAMVNFQKALINGLQNIPEFPDEN
;
A
#
# COMPACT_ATOMS: atom_id res chain seq x y z
N PRO A 1 27.30 -14.93 0.16
CA PRO A 1 28.28 -13.86 0.44
C PRO A 1 28.00 -12.60 -0.37
N VAL A 2 27.71 -12.72 -1.70
CA VAL A 2 27.49 -11.53 -2.58
C VAL A 2 26.24 -10.76 -2.19
N LEU A 3 25.15 -11.43 -1.86
CA LEU A 3 23.88 -10.79 -1.49
C LEU A 3 23.97 -10.02 -0.17
N ASN A 4 24.81 -10.43 0.77
CA ASN A 4 25.03 -9.74 2.04
C ASN A 4 25.68 -8.34 1.86
N ILE A 5 26.23 -8.06 0.68
CA ILE A 5 26.75 -6.73 0.32
C ILE A 5 25.61 -5.79 -0.12
N LEU A 6 24.49 -6.35 -0.56
CA LEU A 6 23.34 -5.63 -1.12
C LEU A 6 22.24 -5.33 -0.10
N GLY A 7 22.27 -5.96 1.08
CA GLY A 7 21.28 -5.72 2.12
C GLY A 7 21.42 -6.62 3.34
N ASP A 8 20.95 -6.13 4.48
CA ASP A 8 21.06 -6.81 5.78
C ASP A 8 19.98 -7.89 5.98
N LYS A 9 18.87 -7.81 5.24
CA LYS A 9 17.74 -8.73 5.35
C LYS A 9 17.57 -9.51 4.04
N ILE A 10 18.13 -10.72 3.99
CA ILE A 10 18.07 -11.60 2.84
C ILE A 10 17.16 -12.78 3.19
N HIS A 11 16.10 -12.96 2.43
CA HIS A 11 15.17 -14.06 2.59
C HIS A 11 15.22 -14.96 1.36
N HIS A 12 15.50 -16.24 1.56
CA HIS A 12 15.37 -17.26 0.52
C HIS A 12 13.91 -17.73 0.46
N ILE A 13 13.18 -17.30 -0.56
CA ILE A 13 11.71 -17.51 -0.68
C ILE A 13 11.38 -18.85 -1.36
N GLY A 14 12.32 -19.44 -2.09
CA GLY A 14 12.09 -20.72 -2.81
C GLY A 14 12.54 -20.68 -4.26
N ALA A 15 11.77 -21.30 -5.17
CA ALA A 15 12.10 -21.45 -6.57
C ALA A 15 12.21 -20.10 -7.31
N PHE A 16 12.81 -20.14 -8.51
CA PHE A 16 12.92 -18.96 -9.36
C PHE A 16 11.56 -18.29 -9.58
N GLY A 17 11.52 -16.97 -9.41
CA GLY A 17 10.28 -16.16 -9.53
C GLY A 17 9.50 -15.99 -8.22
N SER A 18 9.69 -16.84 -7.20
CA SER A 18 8.96 -16.73 -5.92
C SER A 18 9.17 -15.38 -5.23
N GLY A 19 10.38 -14.81 -5.32
CA GLY A 19 10.68 -13.49 -4.76
C GLY A 19 9.83 -12.38 -5.37
N MET A 20 9.60 -12.42 -6.68
CA MET A 20 8.73 -11.44 -7.36
C MET A 20 7.27 -11.62 -6.93
N SER A 21 6.80 -12.83 -6.80
CA SER A 21 5.45 -13.10 -6.32
C SER A 21 5.23 -12.56 -4.90
N VAL A 22 6.18 -12.81 -3.99
CA VAL A 22 6.10 -12.28 -2.61
C VAL A 22 6.16 -10.75 -2.59
N LYS A 23 6.97 -10.12 -3.44
CA LYS A 23 7.00 -8.64 -3.58
C LYS A 23 5.62 -8.11 -3.98
N VAL A 24 4.98 -8.71 -4.97
CA VAL A 24 3.66 -8.29 -5.45
C VAL A 24 2.59 -8.45 -4.37
N LEU A 25 2.61 -9.58 -3.64
CA LEU A 25 1.70 -9.81 -2.51
C LEU A 25 1.92 -8.81 -1.36
N ASN A 26 3.19 -8.53 -1.04
CA ASN A 26 3.53 -7.51 -0.05
C ASN A 26 3.01 -6.13 -0.46
N ASN A 27 3.21 -5.74 -1.71
CA ASN A 27 2.77 -4.44 -2.21
C ASN A 27 1.25 -4.33 -2.31
N PHE A 28 0.54 -5.44 -2.50
CA PHE A 28 -0.92 -5.47 -2.36
C PHE A 28 -1.36 -5.06 -0.93
N VAL A 29 -0.75 -5.65 0.10
CA VAL A 29 -1.05 -5.30 1.49
C VAL A 29 -0.64 -3.86 1.80
N ALA A 30 0.53 -3.42 1.33
CA ALA A 30 0.98 -2.03 1.47
C ALA A 30 0.01 -1.05 0.80
N SER A 31 -0.48 -1.36 -0.39
CA SER A 31 -1.47 -0.54 -1.11
C SER A 31 -2.78 -0.40 -0.34
N CYS A 32 -3.27 -1.48 0.28
CA CYS A 32 -4.44 -1.43 1.16
C CYS A 32 -4.22 -0.45 2.32
N SER A 33 -3.06 -0.53 2.96
CA SER A 33 -2.69 0.37 4.07
C SER A 33 -2.61 1.83 3.63
N VAL A 34 -1.97 2.11 2.50
CA VAL A 34 -1.84 3.47 1.96
C VAL A 34 -3.20 4.07 1.67
N VAL A 35 -4.05 3.37 0.93
CA VAL A 35 -5.39 3.86 0.58
C VAL A 35 -6.22 4.06 1.84
N ALA A 36 -6.25 3.09 2.75
CA ALA A 36 -7.05 3.18 3.97
C ALA A 36 -6.60 4.36 4.86
N VAL A 37 -5.30 4.48 5.13
CA VAL A 37 -4.76 5.53 6.01
C VAL A 37 -4.98 6.92 5.40
N ARG A 38 -4.72 7.10 4.11
CA ARG A 38 -4.90 8.40 3.43
C ARG A 38 -6.38 8.83 3.42
N HIS A 39 -7.32 7.90 3.21
CA HIS A 39 -8.75 8.19 3.26
C HIS A 39 -9.21 8.58 4.67
N VAL A 40 -8.81 7.84 5.72
CA VAL A 40 -9.23 8.20 7.08
C VAL A 40 -8.60 9.50 7.58
N ILE A 41 -7.40 9.86 7.12
CA ILE A 41 -6.80 11.19 7.39
C ILE A 41 -7.66 12.29 6.76
N SER A 42 -8.10 12.11 5.52
CA SER A 42 -8.99 13.07 4.85
C SER A 42 -10.34 13.19 5.57
N GLU A 43 -10.94 12.07 5.99
CA GLU A 43 -12.20 12.08 6.74
C GLU A 43 -12.05 12.68 8.15
N ALA A 44 -10.94 12.44 8.83
CA ALA A 44 -10.67 13.02 10.14
C ALA A 44 -10.74 14.55 10.12
N LYS A 45 -10.25 15.17 9.05
CA LYS A 45 -10.37 16.63 8.84
C LYS A 45 -11.84 17.10 8.85
N ASN A 46 -12.73 16.35 8.19
CA ASN A 46 -14.17 16.66 8.15
C ASN A 46 -14.83 16.52 9.55
N LEU A 47 -14.23 15.71 10.42
CA LEU A 47 -14.66 15.50 11.81
C LEU A 47 -13.98 16.44 12.81
N ASN A 48 -13.17 17.40 12.35
CA ASN A 48 -12.33 18.28 13.18
C ASN A 48 -11.32 17.51 14.05
N ILE A 49 -10.83 16.37 13.58
CA ILE A 49 -9.76 15.58 14.20
C ILE A 49 -8.48 15.88 13.41
N THR A 50 -7.41 16.30 14.11
CA THR A 50 -6.12 16.55 13.45
C THR A 50 -5.46 15.23 13.02
N THR A 51 -4.60 15.29 12.00
CA THR A 51 -3.81 14.14 11.54
C THR A 51 -3.03 13.51 12.70
N ASN A 52 -2.39 14.33 13.56
CA ASN A 52 -1.63 13.84 14.70
C ASN A 52 -2.51 13.13 15.74
N GLN A 53 -3.70 13.65 16.04
CA GLN A 53 -4.63 12.98 16.95
C GLN A 53 -5.06 11.61 16.40
N LEU A 54 -5.41 11.54 15.10
CA LEU A 54 -5.76 10.30 14.45
C LEU A 54 -4.60 9.29 14.47
N LEU A 55 -3.41 9.69 14.04
CA LEU A 55 -2.24 8.82 13.97
C LEU A 55 -1.80 8.30 15.35
N ASN A 56 -1.89 9.13 16.39
CA ASN A 56 -1.61 8.69 17.76
C ASN A 56 -2.52 7.54 18.20
N ILE A 57 -3.81 7.58 17.84
CA ILE A 57 -4.74 6.50 18.17
C ILE A 57 -4.53 5.29 17.26
N LEU A 58 -4.38 5.48 15.95
CA LEU A 58 -4.12 4.39 15.01
C LEU A 58 -2.90 3.59 15.42
N ASN A 59 -1.79 4.27 15.73
CA ASN A 59 -0.50 3.64 16.00
C ASN A 59 -0.39 2.94 17.36
N CYS A 60 -1.37 3.11 18.25
CA CYS A 60 -1.47 2.35 19.50
C CYS A 60 -2.68 1.39 19.54
N SER A 61 -3.36 1.20 18.42
CA SER A 61 -4.60 0.40 18.32
C SER A 61 -4.51 -0.61 17.16
N SER A 62 -5.58 -1.35 16.94
CA SER A 62 -5.67 -2.37 15.88
C SER A 62 -5.59 -1.83 14.45
N GLY A 63 -5.69 -0.52 14.26
CA GLY A 63 -5.52 0.16 12.97
C GLY A 63 -4.07 0.46 12.60
N GLN A 64 -3.10 0.11 13.45
CA GLN A 64 -1.67 0.33 13.18
C GLN A 64 -1.24 -0.38 11.90
N THR A 65 -0.51 0.35 11.05
CA THR A 65 0.14 -0.18 9.86
C THR A 65 1.57 0.37 9.79
N TRP A 66 2.45 -0.33 9.04
CA TRP A 66 3.78 0.23 8.77
C TRP A 66 3.69 1.62 8.13
N PHE A 67 2.73 1.85 7.24
CA PHE A 67 2.54 3.13 6.58
C PHE A 67 2.12 4.23 7.56
N SER A 68 1.15 3.97 8.46
CA SER A 68 0.70 4.97 9.45
C SER A 68 1.79 5.31 10.46
N GLU A 69 2.60 4.32 10.86
CA GLU A 69 3.68 4.50 11.83
C GLU A 69 4.86 5.29 11.25
N ASN A 70 5.13 5.13 9.96
CA ASN A 70 6.27 5.75 9.30
C ASN A 70 5.90 6.91 8.37
N LEU A 71 4.69 7.44 8.46
CA LEU A 71 4.15 8.41 7.51
C LEU A 71 5.06 9.63 7.31
N ASP A 72 5.66 10.15 8.37
CA ASP A 72 6.56 11.31 8.31
C ASP A 72 7.99 10.97 7.82
N ASN A 73 8.34 9.69 7.76
CA ASN A 73 9.64 9.20 7.28
C ASN A 73 9.60 8.69 5.84
N ILE A 74 8.43 8.65 5.22
CA ILE A 74 8.23 8.17 3.86
C ILE A 74 8.08 9.38 2.93
N ASP A 75 9.06 9.64 2.08
CA ASP A 75 9.13 10.83 1.22
C ASP A 75 7.85 11.03 0.37
N TRP A 76 7.27 9.94 -0.13
CA TRP A 76 6.08 9.97 -0.98
C TRP A 76 4.75 9.82 -0.24
N ALA A 77 4.74 9.69 1.09
CA ALA A 77 3.53 9.39 1.88
C ALA A 77 2.42 10.43 1.71
N LYS A 78 2.80 11.68 1.47
CA LYS A 78 1.90 12.83 1.35
C LYS A 78 1.60 13.21 -0.10
N GLU A 79 2.19 12.52 -1.09
CA GLU A 79 1.98 12.79 -2.50
C GLU A 79 0.57 12.40 -2.97
N SER A 80 0.09 13.07 -4.02
CA SER A 80 -1.05 12.64 -4.82
C SER A 80 -0.59 11.66 -5.91
N TYR A 81 -1.54 10.95 -6.55
CA TYR A 81 -1.21 10.05 -7.64
C TYR A 81 -0.65 10.82 -8.86
N THR A 82 0.50 10.36 -9.35
CA THR A 82 1.02 10.69 -10.69
C THR A 82 1.50 9.41 -11.36
N THR A 83 1.58 9.40 -12.70
CA THR A 83 1.89 8.19 -13.47
C THR A 83 3.32 7.67 -13.30
N ASP A 84 4.19 8.41 -12.63
CA ASP A 84 5.62 8.18 -12.48
C ASP A 84 6.11 8.13 -11.02
N ASN A 85 5.22 8.26 -10.04
CA ASN A 85 5.59 8.20 -8.64
C ASN A 85 5.41 6.81 -7.99
N THR A 86 5.74 6.69 -6.71
CA THR A 86 5.66 5.42 -5.97
C THR A 86 4.23 4.88 -5.88
N ILE A 87 3.21 5.74 -5.86
CA ILE A 87 1.81 5.31 -5.81
C ILE A 87 1.43 4.59 -7.11
N ALA A 88 1.93 5.04 -8.27
CA ALA A 88 1.76 4.34 -9.54
C ALA A 88 2.51 2.99 -9.60
N ILE A 89 3.63 2.85 -8.88
CA ILE A 89 4.32 1.56 -8.75
C ILE A 89 3.45 0.58 -7.95
N LEU A 90 2.82 1.03 -6.86
CA LEU A 90 1.89 0.21 -6.09
C LEU A 90 0.69 -0.22 -6.95
N GLU A 91 0.11 0.70 -7.72
CA GLU A 91 -0.97 0.41 -8.66
C GLU A 91 -0.56 -0.67 -9.68
N LYS A 92 0.62 -0.55 -10.28
CA LYS A 92 1.16 -1.53 -11.23
C LYS A 92 1.31 -2.92 -10.58
N ASP A 93 1.79 -2.99 -9.34
CA ASP A 93 1.95 -4.26 -8.65
C ASP A 93 0.59 -4.90 -8.29
N VAL A 94 -0.43 -4.11 -7.93
CA VAL A 94 -1.80 -4.61 -7.75
C VAL A 94 -2.38 -5.14 -9.07
N LYS A 95 -2.16 -4.46 -10.20
CA LYS A 95 -2.55 -4.94 -11.53
C LYS A 95 -1.84 -6.24 -11.89
N SER A 96 -0.54 -6.34 -11.64
CA SER A 96 0.24 -7.56 -11.89
C SER A 96 -0.27 -8.76 -11.08
N TYR A 97 -0.75 -8.54 -9.86
CA TYR A 97 -1.39 -9.57 -9.05
C TYR A 97 -2.70 -10.06 -9.67
N LEU A 98 -3.55 -9.15 -10.16
CA LEU A 98 -4.78 -9.50 -10.88
C LEU A 98 -4.49 -10.35 -12.11
N ASP A 99 -3.54 -9.92 -12.93
CA ASP A 99 -3.15 -10.63 -14.15
C ASP A 99 -2.58 -12.03 -13.83
N GLY A 100 -1.79 -12.13 -12.77
CA GLY A 100 -1.24 -13.41 -12.29
C GLY A 100 -2.34 -14.38 -11.85
N LEU A 101 -3.37 -13.92 -11.16
CA LEU A 101 -4.52 -14.74 -10.77
C LEU A 101 -5.32 -15.21 -11.98
N ALA A 102 -5.58 -14.32 -12.95
CA ALA A 102 -6.30 -14.64 -14.16
C ALA A 102 -5.59 -15.74 -14.99
N ASN A 103 -4.26 -15.74 -14.99
CA ASN A 103 -3.45 -16.71 -15.74
C ASN A 103 -3.23 -18.04 -15.00
N SER A 104 -3.48 -18.10 -13.70
CA SER A 104 -3.17 -19.29 -12.87
C SER A 104 -4.27 -20.34 -12.82
N ASN A 105 -5.40 -20.16 -13.50
CA ASN A 105 -6.63 -20.95 -13.33
C ASN A 105 -7.09 -21.07 -11.85
N ALA A 106 -6.56 -20.23 -10.97
CA ALA A 106 -7.05 -20.14 -9.61
C ALA A 106 -8.50 -19.67 -9.67
N LEU A 107 -9.39 -20.29 -8.90
CA LEU A 107 -10.76 -19.85 -8.74
C LEU A 107 -10.75 -18.40 -8.25
N THR A 108 -10.88 -17.47 -9.17
CA THR A 108 -10.98 -16.04 -8.84
C THR A 108 -12.33 -15.81 -8.19
N ASN A 109 -12.31 -15.49 -6.91
CA ASN A 109 -13.49 -15.02 -6.22
C ASN A 109 -13.81 -13.61 -6.75
N ASP A 110 -15.00 -13.41 -7.33
CA ASP A 110 -15.46 -12.13 -7.87
C ASP A 110 -15.33 -11.00 -6.82
N ALA A 111 -15.57 -11.29 -5.54
CA ALA A 111 -15.40 -10.33 -4.46
C ALA A 111 -13.95 -9.85 -4.35
N MET A 112 -12.96 -10.74 -4.50
CA MET A 112 -11.54 -10.36 -4.47
C MET A 112 -11.14 -9.55 -5.69
N VAL A 113 -11.63 -9.92 -6.87
CA VAL A 113 -11.40 -9.14 -8.11
C VAL A 113 -11.98 -7.74 -7.99
N ASN A 114 -13.19 -7.62 -7.45
CA ASN A 114 -13.83 -6.31 -7.21
C ASN A 114 -13.07 -5.48 -6.17
N PHE A 115 -12.58 -6.11 -5.10
CA PHE A 115 -11.75 -5.44 -4.11
C PHE A 115 -10.45 -4.89 -4.71
N GLN A 116 -9.77 -5.67 -5.55
CA GLN A 116 -8.54 -5.22 -6.21
C GLN A 116 -8.81 -4.07 -7.19
N LYS A 117 -9.91 -4.11 -7.95
CA LYS A 117 -10.32 -3.00 -8.81
C LYS A 117 -10.63 -1.74 -8.00
N ALA A 118 -11.32 -1.89 -6.87
CA ALA A 118 -11.58 -0.78 -5.95
C ALA A 118 -10.28 -0.21 -5.36
N LEU A 119 -9.31 -1.07 -5.03
CA LEU A 119 -8.01 -0.66 -4.54
C LEU A 119 -7.21 0.15 -5.59
N ILE A 120 -7.20 -0.30 -6.85
CA ILE A 120 -6.58 0.44 -7.96
C ILE A 120 -7.22 1.82 -8.09
N ASN A 121 -8.57 1.88 -8.09
CA ASN A 121 -9.29 3.15 -8.12
C ASN A 121 -8.96 4.04 -6.91
N GLY A 122 -8.82 3.46 -5.72
CA GLY A 122 -8.42 4.16 -4.50
C GLY A 122 -7.02 4.76 -4.57
N LEU A 123 -6.06 4.07 -5.20
CA LEU A 123 -4.72 4.59 -5.44
C LEU A 123 -4.73 5.76 -6.44
N GLN A 124 -5.46 5.60 -7.56
CA GLN A 124 -5.57 6.64 -8.60
C GLN A 124 -6.28 7.91 -8.11
N ASN A 125 -7.17 7.78 -7.15
CA ASN A 125 -7.96 8.87 -6.56
C ASN A 125 -7.62 9.09 -5.08
N ILE A 126 -6.35 8.89 -4.71
CA ILE A 126 -5.91 9.09 -3.34
C ILE A 126 -6.16 10.54 -2.93
N PRO A 127 -6.78 10.82 -1.77
CA PRO A 127 -7.06 12.18 -1.35
C PRO A 127 -5.78 13.01 -1.21
N GLU A 128 -5.88 14.30 -1.52
CA GLU A 128 -4.81 15.24 -1.19
C GLU A 128 -4.53 15.18 0.31
N PHE A 129 -3.24 15.27 0.67
CA PHE A 129 -2.88 15.32 2.07
C PHE A 129 -3.34 16.67 2.64
N PRO A 130 -4.07 16.69 3.76
CA PRO A 130 -4.56 17.95 4.31
C PRO A 130 -3.39 18.81 4.78
N ASP A 131 -3.45 20.12 4.47
CA ASP A 131 -2.52 21.10 5.03
C ASP A 131 -2.59 21.06 6.56
N GLU A 132 -1.44 20.96 7.20
CA GLU A 132 -1.31 21.09 8.65
C GLU A 132 -1.44 22.58 8.99
N ASN A 133 -2.64 22.99 9.43
CA ASN A 133 -2.87 24.30 10.05
C ASN A 133 -2.73 24.18 11.56
#